data_4bed6f53cfc7f32673e4136ad88b11fd
#
_entry.id   4bed6f53cfc7f32673e4136ad88b11fd
#
_cell.length_a   1.000
_cell.length_b   1.000
_cell.length_c   1.000
_cell.angle_alpha   90.00
_cell.angle_beta   90.00
_cell.angle_gamma   90.00
#
_symmetry.space_group_name_H-M   'P 1'
#
loop_
_entity.id
_entity.type
_entity.pdbx_description
1 polymer ?
#
loop_
_entity_poly.entity_id
_entity_poly.type
_entity_poly.pdbx_seq_one_letter_code
_entity_poly.pdbx_strand_id
1 'polypeptide(L)'
;RSRALASALTENDERTSAIILTGSPVAGRFTFPERVDHIRLPGVTKLPDGSYVSQTLSMGIDDTTSLRAGIIQTAMEQYEPDLLIVDKEPTGFRGELLPTLEWLKLRGRTRTVLGLRDVLDEPEVLAKEWARKGAIPAVEKFYDEIWVYGMKDVYDPTQGLDLSEDVRARMHWTGY
;
A
#
# COMPACT_ATOMS: atom_id res chain seq x y z
N ARG A 1 -8.31 -1.66 -8.85
CA ARG A 1 -7.22 -2.64 -8.71
C ARG A 1 -7.36 -3.45 -7.42
N SER A 2 -7.29 -2.87 -6.23
CA SER A 2 -7.38 -3.61 -4.94
C SER A 2 -8.65 -4.49 -4.87
N ARG A 3 -9.80 -3.98 -5.35
CA ARG A 3 -11.03 -4.79 -5.44
C ARG A 3 -10.86 -6.00 -6.38
N ALA A 4 -10.24 -5.82 -7.55
CA ALA A 4 -10.02 -6.92 -8.50
C ALA A 4 -9.08 -8.00 -7.92
N LEU A 5 -8.02 -7.57 -7.22
CA LEU A 5 -7.13 -8.50 -6.51
C LEU A 5 -7.88 -9.27 -5.41
N ALA A 6 -8.64 -8.55 -4.58
CA ALA A 6 -9.43 -9.19 -3.52
C ALA A 6 -10.46 -10.18 -4.09
N SER A 7 -11.17 -9.80 -5.18
CA SER A 7 -12.08 -10.71 -5.89
C SER A 7 -11.36 -11.97 -6.38
N ALA A 8 -10.24 -11.80 -7.08
CA ALA A 8 -9.49 -12.94 -7.62
C ALA A 8 -8.99 -13.90 -6.51
N LEU A 9 -8.53 -13.35 -5.38
CA LEU A 9 -8.08 -14.15 -4.25
C LEU A 9 -9.24 -14.93 -3.61
N THR A 10 -10.39 -14.30 -3.40
CA THR A 10 -11.55 -14.96 -2.76
C THR A 10 -12.28 -15.90 -3.70
N GLU A 11 -12.24 -15.69 -5.01
CA GLU A 11 -12.78 -16.60 -6.03
C GLU A 11 -11.95 -17.89 -6.18
N ASN A 12 -10.62 -17.78 -6.01
CA ASN A 12 -9.72 -18.91 -6.14
C ASN A 12 -9.70 -19.85 -4.91
N ASP A 13 -10.01 -19.35 -3.72
CA ASP A 13 -10.06 -20.16 -2.50
C ASP A 13 -11.21 -19.68 -1.60
N GLU A 14 -12.20 -20.57 -1.37
CA GLU A 14 -13.38 -20.29 -0.54
C GLU A 14 -13.06 -19.99 0.92
N ARG A 15 -11.87 -20.35 1.40
CA ARG A 15 -11.40 -20.04 2.77
C ARG A 15 -10.80 -18.65 2.88
N THR A 16 -10.54 -17.99 1.75
CA THR A 16 -9.96 -16.64 1.73
C THR A 16 -11.03 -15.60 1.97
N SER A 17 -10.73 -14.65 2.85
CA SER A 17 -11.46 -13.39 3.01
C SER A 17 -10.50 -12.21 2.88
N ALA A 18 -11.00 -11.04 2.55
CA ALA A 18 -10.18 -9.86 2.37
C ALA A 18 -10.83 -8.60 2.97
N ILE A 19 -10.02 -7.75 3.60
CA ILE A 19 -10.42 -6.40 4.03
C ILE A 19 -9.60 -5.38 3.24
N ILE A 20 -10.27 -4.44 2.60
CA ILE A 20 -9.64 -3.35 1.85
C ILE A 20 -9.64 -2.08 2.70
N LEU A 21 -8.47 -1.59 3.12
CA LEU A 21 -8.33 -0.31 3.78
C LEU A 21 -8.09 0.78 2.74
N THR A 22 -8.93 1.80 2.72
CA THR A 22 -8.87 2.81 1.67
C THR A 22 -9.28 4.21 2.15
N GLY A 23 -8.56 5.24 1.71
CA GLY A 23 -8.95 6.65 1.89
C GLY A 23 -9.92 7.16 0.82
N SER A 24 -10.35 6.32 -0.13
CA SER A 24 -11.22 6.74 -1.22
C SER A 24 -12.62 7.13 -0.71
N PRO A 25 -13.12 8.35 -1.01
CA PRO A 25 -14.44 8.78 -0.58
C PRO A 25 -15.58 8.04 -1.30
N VAL A 26 -15.28 7.34 -2.38
CA VAL A 26 -16.28 6.62 -3.19
C VAL A 26 -16.25 5.11 -2.99
N ALA A 27 -15.46 4.60 -2.07
CA ALA A 27 -15.34 3.15 -1.83
C ALA A 27 -16.70 2.50 -1.54
N GLY A 28 -17.55 3.13 -0.70
CA GLY A 28 -18.88 2.64 -0.37
C GLY A 28 -19.91 2.66 -1.51
N ARG A 29 -19.55 3.17 -2.70
CA ARG A 29 -20.42 3.11 -3.90
C ARG A 29 -20.23 1.84 -4.72
N PHE A 30 -19.20 1.06 -4.40
CA PHE A 30 -18.93 -0.19 -5.10
C PHE A 30 -19.52 -1.37 -4.35
N THR A 31 -20.10 -2.30 -5.09
CA THR A 31 -20.45 -3.61 -4.55
C THR A 31 -19.19 -4.45 -4.43
N PHE A 32 -18.96 -5.03 -3.28
CA PHE A 32 -17.88 -5.98 -3.05
C PHE A 32 -18.41 -7.40 -3.18
N PRO A 33 -17.61 -8.35 -3.66
CA PRO A 33 -18.00 -9.75 -3.73
C PRO A 33 -18.09 -10.34 -2.31
N GLU A 34 -18.63 -11.56 -2.22
CA GLU A 34 -18.64 -12.30 -0.96
C GLU A 34 -17.23 -12.41 -0.36
N ARG A 35 -17.16 -12.38 0.96
CA ARG A 35 -15.91 -12.46 1.74
C ARG A 35 -14.93 -11.29 1.52
N VAL A 36 -15.37 -10.21 0.88
CA VAL A 36 -14.59 -8.97 0.74
C VAL A 36 -15.35 -7.83 1.40
N ASP A 37 -14.70 -7.16 2.36
CA ASP A 37 -15.24 -5.96 3.00
C ASP A 37 -14.21 -4.83 2.93
N HIS A 38 -14.57 -3.63 3.41
CA HIS A 38 -13.68 -2.49 3.38
C HIS A 38 -13.81 -1.60 4.62
N ILE A 39 -12.69 -1.00 5.02
CA ILE A 39 -12.63 0.04 6.04
C ILE A 39 -12.24 1.34 5.36
N ARG A 40 -13.10 2.35 5.47
CA ARG A 40 -12.79 3.68 4.97
C ARG A 40 -12.00 4.46 5.99
N LEU A 41 -10.77 4.78 5.64
CA LEU A 41 -9.91 5.69 6.41
C LEU A 41 -10.35 7.15 6.20
N PRO A 42 -10.13 8.05 7.18
CA PRO A 42 -10.30 9.48 6.99
C PRO A 42 -9.57 9.97 5.74
N GLY A 43 -10.28 10.68 4.88
CA GLY A 43 -9.74 11.17 3.61
C GLY A 43 -8.76 12.33 3.81
N VAL A 44 -7.81 12.46 2.87
CA VAL A 44 -6.88 13.59 2.79
C VAL A 44 -6.92 14.20 1.39
N THR A 45 -6.74 15.50 1.30
CA THR A 45 -6.74 16.24 0.04
C THR A 45 -5.41 16.93 -0.16
N LYS A 46 -4.80 16.74 -1.33
CA LYS A 46 -3.59 17.47 -1.73
C LYS A 46 -4.00 18.85 -2.26
N LEU A 47 -3.38 19.90 -1.73
CA LEU A 47 -3.57 21.26 -2.17
C LEU A 47 -2.66 21.61 -3.36
N PRO A 48 -2.92 22.72 -4.09
CA PRO A 48 -2.11 23.14 -5.23
C PRO A 48 -0.64 23.43 -4.87
N ASP A 49 -0.37 23.84 -3.63
CA ASP A 49 0.99 24.07 -3.12
C ASP A 49 1.74 22.76 -2.74
N GLY A 50 1.10 21.61 -2.92
CA GLY A 50 1.65 20.29 -2.61
C GLY A 50 1.46 19.86 -1.14
N SER A 51 0.95 20.73 -0.26
CA SER A 51 0.60 20.37 1.10
C SER A 51 -0.66 19.49 1.16
N TYR A 52 -0.95 18.92 2.33
CA TYR A 52 -2.13 18.10 2.54
C TYR A 52 -2.96 18.62 3.69
N VAL A 53 -4.27 18.45 3.56
CA VAL A 53 -5.26 18.76 4.61
C VAL A 53 -6.20 17.56 4.81
N SER A 54 -6.82 17.50 5.98
CA SER A 54 -7.94 16.57 6.20
C SER A 54 -9.10 16.92 5.26
N GLN A 55 -9.69 15.91 4.63
CA GLN A 55 -10.73 16.13 3.61
C GLN A 55 -12.05 16.61 4.20
N THR A 56 -12.44 16.06 5.33
CA THR A 56 -13.77 16.30 5.93
C THR A 56 -13.73 16.55 7.43
N LEU A 57 -12.68 16.14 8.12
CA LEU A 57 -12.56 16.32 9.55
C LEU A 57 -11.94 17.68 9.87
N SER A 58 -12.46 18.37 10.89
CA SER A 58 -11.89 19.61 11.41
C SER A 58 -10.71 19.32 12.34
N MET A 59 -9.65 18.71 11.79
CA MET A 59 -8.44 18.36 12.54
C MET A 59 -7.20 18.56 11.67
N GLY A 60 -6.05 18.73 12.31
CA GLY A 60 -4.77 18.88 11.65
C GLY A 60 -4.39 17.64 10.83
N ILE A 61 -3.48 17.82 9.86
CA ILE A 61 -3.06 16.72 9.00
C ILE A 61 -2.26 15.67 9.79
N ASP A 62 -1.50 16.07 10.80
CA ASP A 62 -0.73 15.16 11.64
C ASP A 62 -1.66 14.30 12.53
N ASP A 63 -2.70 14.90 13.12
CA ASP A 63 -3.71 14.20 13.88
C ASP A 63 -4.51 13.25 12.98
N THR A 64 -4.83 13.68 11.74
CA THR A 64 -5.49 12.83 10.74
C THR A 64 -4.61 11.64 10.39
N THR A 65 -3.31 11.84 10.19
CA THR A 65 -2.36 10.77 9.89
C THR A 65 -2.25 9.80 11.07
N SER A 66 -2.17 10.31 12.29
CA SER A 66 -2.14 9.49 13.51
C SER A 66 -3.41 8.65 13.70
N LEU A 67 -4.58 9.25 13.47
CA LEU A 67 -5.86 8.53 13.51
C LEU A 67 -5.91 7.42 12.46
N ARG A 68 -5.46 7.68 11.23
CA ARG A 68 -5.39 6.68 10.16
C ARG A 68 -4.44 5.53 10.53
N ALA A 69 -3.25 5.86 11.04
CA ALA A 69 -2.28 4.86 11.51
C ALA A 69 -2.88 3.97 12.61
N GLY A 70 -3.58 4.55 13.59
CA GLY A 70 -4.26 3.80 14.66
C GLY A 70 -5.34 2.85 14.13
N ILE A 71 -6.16 3.30 13.16
CA ILE A 71 -7.19 2.45 12.53
C ILE A 71 -6.54 1.28 11.79
N ILE A 72 -5.47 1.55 11.01
CA ILE A 72 -4.74 0.51 10.27
C ILE A 72 -4.14 -0.50 11.24
N GLN A 73 -3.45 -0.02 12.27
CA GLN A 73 -2.82 -0.88 13.28
C GLN A 73 -3.85 -1.79 13.95
N THR A 74 -4.94 -1.23 14.44
CA THR A 74 -6.02 -2.00 15.10
C THR A 74 -6.64 -3.02 14.16
N ALA A 75 -6.88 -2.64 12.89
CA ALA A 75 -7.41 -3.57 11.89
C ALA A 75 -6.46 -4.76 11.67
N MET A 76 -5.15 -4.52 11.57
CA MET A 76 -4.15 -5.59 11.41
C MET A 76 -4.06 -6.47 12.66
N GLU A 77 -4.11 -5.87 13.84
CA GLU A 77 -4.05 -6.62 15.12
C GLU A 77 -5.26 -7.54 15.33
N GLN A 78 -6.45 -7.11 14.92
CA GLN A 78 -7.69 -7.88 15.11
C GLN A 78 -7.96 -8.87 13.97
N TYR A 79 -7.56 -8.52 12.74
CA TYR A 79 -7.77 -9.38 11.59
C TYR A 79 -6.67 -10.42 11.42
N GLU A 80 -5.45 -10.13 11.89
CA GLU A 80 -4.26 -11.00 11.81
C GLU A 80 -4.05 -11.59 10.39
N PRO A 81 -3.89 -10.77 9.34
CA PRO A 81 -3.85 -11.27 7.98
C PRO A 81 -2.63 -12.16 7.71
N ASP A 82 -2.80 -13.20 6.91
CA ASP A 82 -1.70 -14.00 6.36
C ASP A 82 -0.94 -13.25 5.27
N LEU A 83 -1.63 -12.33 4.57
CA LEU A 83 -1.10 -11.54 3.46
C LEU A 83 -1.53 -10.08 3.59
N LEU A 84 -0.56 -9.15 3.56
CA LEU A 84 -0.78 -7.72 3.42
C LEU A 84 -0.27 -7.27 2.05
N ILE A 85 -1.14 -6.65 1.24
CA ILE A 85 -0.76 -6.02 -0.04
C ILE A 85 -0.88 -4.50 0.12
N VAL A 86 0.22 -3.78 -0.07
CA VAL A 86 0.27 -2.32 -0.04
C VAL A 86 0.35 -1.79 -1.47
N ASP A 87 -0.60 -0.92 -1.87
CA ASP A 87 -0.64 -0.35 -3.24
C ASP A 87 0.18 0.94 -3.31
N LYS A 88 1.23 0.93 -4.11
CA LYS A 88 2.07 2.05 -4.55
C LYS A 88 3.00 2.65 -3.49
N GLU A 89 2.50 3.02 -2.31
CA GLU A 89 3.23 3.82 -1.31
C GLU A 89 3.80 2.94 -0.20
N PRO A 90 5.10 2.61 -0.21
CA PRO A 90 5.67 1.61 0.71
C PRO A 90 5.50 1.95 2.20
N THR A 91 5.48 3.24 2.55
CA THR A 91 5.29 3.69 3.92
C THR A 91 3.86 4.18 4.21
N GLY A 92 2.97 4.10 3.20
CA GLY A 92 1.66 4.71 3.24
C GLY A 92 1.71 6.24 3.20
N PHE A 93 0.56 6.86 3.42
CA PHE A 93 0.48 8.32 3.49
C PHE A 93 1.27 8.84 4.70
N ARG A 94 2.30 9.67 4.45
CA ARG A 94 3.15 10.29 5.48
C ARG A 94 3.73 9.31 6.51
N GLY A 95 3.97 8.07 6.13
CA GLY A 95 4.55 7.06 7.02
C GLY A 95 3.54 6.35 7.91
N GLU A 96 2.24 6.50 7.69
CA GLU A 96 1.18 5.90 8.53
C GLU A 96 1.24 4.38 8.66
N LEU A 97 1.90 3.70 7.71
CA LEU A 97 2.06 2.25 7.73
C LEU A 97 3.26 1.76 8.55
N LEU A 98 4.24 2.61 8.83
CA LEU A 98 5.49 2.18 9.45
C LEU A 98 5.29 1.44 10.78
N PRO A 99 4.48 1.92 11.73
CA PRO A 99 4.25 1.18 12.99
C PRO A 99 3.65 -0.21 12.75
N THR A 100 2.69 -0.30 11.83
CA THR A 100 2.05 -1.57 11.47
C THR A 100 3.02 -2.53 10.80
N LEU A 101 3.85 -2.07 9.87
CA LEU A 101 4.86 -2.88 9.20
C LEU A 101 5.91 -3.41 10.19
N GLU A 102 6.33 -2.60 11.15
CA GLU A 102 7.23 -3.03 12.23
C GLU A 102 6.60 -4.13 13.08
N TRP A 103 5.36 -3.94 13.49
CA TRP A 103 4.63 -4.92 14.29
C TRP A 103 4.43 -6.25 13.53
N LEU A 104 4.04 -6.20 12.25
CA LEU A 104 3.89 -7.38 11.40
C LEU A 104 5.22 -8.13 11.23
N LYS A 105 6.31 -7.40 11.01
CA LYS A 105 7.66 -7.97 10.89
C LYS A 105 8.11 -8.68 12.16
N LEU A 106 7.84 -8.09 13.31
CA LEU A 106 8.16 -8.71 14.62
C LEU A 106 7.35 -9.99 14.86
N ARG A 107 6.10 -10.03 14.43
CA ARG A 107 5.26 -11.24 14.54
C ARG A 107 5.65 -12.34 13.57
N GLY A 108 6.18 -12.02 12.42
CA GLY A 108 6.69 -12.96 11.42
C GLY A 108 5.66 -13.93 10.84
N ARG A 109 4.37 -13.59 10.87
CA ARG A 109 3.27 -14.45 10.38
C ARG A 109 2.65 -13.95 9.08
N THR A 110 2.71 -12.66 8.84
CA THR A 110 2.10 -12.01 7.67
C THR A 110 3.14 -11.85 6.57
N ARG A 111 2.85 -12.35 5.39
CA ARG A 111 3.62 -12.03 4.19
C ARG A 111 3.25 -10.64 3.70
N THR A 112 4.23 -9.80 3.44
CA THR A 112 4.02 -8.41 3.03
C THR A 112 4.43 -8.22 1.57
N VAL A 113 3.52 -7.67 0.77
CA VAL A 113 3.70 -7.44 -0.67
C VAL A 113 3.53 -5.97 -0.99
N LEU A 114 4.47 -5.40 -1.73
CA LEU A 114 4.33 -4.08 -2.33
C LEU A 114 3.83 -4.22 -3.77
N GLY A 115 2.67 -3.66 -4.07
CA GLY A 115 2.12 -3.59 -5.41
C GLY A 115 2.51 -2.28 -6.09
N LEU A 116 3.30 -2.34 -7.14
CA LEU A 116 3.69 -1.19 -7.96
C LEU A 116 2.92 -1.15 -9.26
N ARG A 117 2.57 0.05 -9.71
CA ARG A 117 1.97 0.25 -11.03
C ARG A 117 3.06 0.14 -12.09
N ASP A 118 2.65 -0.20 -13.30
CA ASP A 118 3.49 -0.20 -14.49
C ASP A 118 4.10 1.18 -14.78
N VAL A 119 3.31 2.26 -14.58
CA VAL A 119 3.80 3.64 -14.64
C VAL A 119 3.58 4.29 -13.28
N LEU A 120 4.64 4.73 -12.64
CA LEU A 120 4.61 5.50 -11.40
C LEU A 120 4.68 7.00 -11.70
N ASP A 121 5.88 7.54 -11.65
CA ASP A 121 6.21 8.93 -11.96
C ASP A 121 7.50 8.94 -12.80
N GLU A 122 7.93 10.09 -13.31
CA GLU A 122 9.22 10.18 -13.97
C GLU A 122 10.34 9.72 -13.04
N PRO A 123 11.36 8.97 -13.56
CA PRO A 123 12.37 8.32 -12.72
C PRO A 123 13.05 9.25 -11.71
N GLU A 124 13.42 10.47 -12.13
CA GLU A 124 14.07 11.44 -11.23
C GLU A 124 13.13 11.97 -10.15
N VAL A 125 11.85 12.17 -10.47
CA VAL A 125 10.83 12.62 -9.53
C VAL A 125 10.58 11.53 -8.50
N LEU A 126 10.41 10.30 -8.98
CA LEU A 126 10.18 9.13 -8.14
C LEU A 126 11.36 8.89 -7.18
N ALA A 127 12.60 8.94 -7.68
CA ALA A 127 13.79 8.74 -6.86
C ALA A 127 13.90 9.78 -5.73
N LYS A 128 13.65 11.06 -6.03
CA LYS A 128 13.64 12.13 -5.02
C LYS A 128 12.53 11.95 -4.00
N GLU A 129 11.34 11.55 -4.45
CA GLU A 129 10.19 11.32 -3.57
C GLU A 129 10.44 10.13 -2.65
N TRP A 130 10.94 9.02 -3.18
CA TRP A 130 11.24 7.81 -2.41
C TRP A 130 12.37 8.04 -1.40
N ALA A 131 13.41 8.78 -1.78
CA ALA A 131 14.49 9.16 -0.86
C ALA A 131 13.96 10.00 0.31
N ARG A 132 13.15 11.01 0.02
CA ARG A 132 12.54 11.89 1.04
C ARG A 132 11.62 11.13 2.01
N LYS A 133 10.91 10.10 1.52
CA LYS A 133 9.97 9.29 2.31
C LYS A 133 10.62 8.12 3.03
N GLY A 134 11.91 7.85 2.81
CA GLY A 134 12.57 6.66 3.33
C GLY A 134 11.96 5.37 2.76
N ALA A 135 11.48 5.41 1.51
CA ALA A 135 10.78 4.30 0.88
C ALA A 135 11.69 3.09 0.63
N ILE A 136 12.91 3.32 0.14
CA ILE A 136 13.87 2.22 -0.15
C ILE A 136 14.20 1.42 1.11
N PRO A 137 14.64 2.02 2.23
CA PRO A 137 14.84 1.28 3.47
C PRO A 137 13.60 0.54 3.97
N ALA A 138 12.41 1.10 3.77
CA ALA A 138 11.16 0.43 4.14
C ALA A 138 10.89 -0.80 3.26
N VAL A 139 11.14 -0.71 1.94
CA VAL A 139 11.01 -1.83 1.01
C VAL A 139 11.98 -2.95 1.39
N GLU A 140 13.23 -2.62 1.65
CA GLU A 140 14.26 -3.58 2.04
C GLU A 140 13.90 -4.32 3.34
N LYS A 141 13.43 -3.56 4.34
CA LYS A 141 13.18 -4.07 5.69
C LYS A 141 11.88 -4.86 5.81
N PHE A 142 10.80 -4.41 5.16
CA PHE A 142 9.45 -4.86 5.50
C PHE A 142 8.77 -5.72 4.44
N TYR A 143 9.16 -5.63 3.16
CA TYR A 143 8.45 -6.32 2.09
C TYR A 143 9.13 -7.61 1.67
N ASP A 144 8.36 -8.70 1.65
CA ASP A 144 8.83 -10.01 1.22
C ASP A 144 8.83 -10.15 -0.29
N GLU A 145 7.89 -9.47 -0.97
CA GLU A 145 7.77 -9.45 -2.44
C GLU A 145 7.38 -8.06 -2.94
N ILE A 146 7.73 -7.78 -4.20
CA ILE A 146 7.27 -6.62 -4.95
C ILE A 146 6.58 -7.10 -6.22
N TRP A 147 5.29 -6.81 -6.35
CA TRP A 147 4.53 -7.14 -7.55
C TRP A 147 4.41 -5.91 -8.44
N VAL A 148 4.94 -6.00 -9.65
CA VAL A 148 4.81 -4.95 -10.67
C VAL A 148 3.69 -5.34 -11.61
N TYR A 149 2.62 -4.54 -11.61
CA TYR A 149 1.46 -4.76 -12.47
C TYR A 149 1.74 -4.25 -13.87
N GLY A 150 2.46 -5.03 -14.66
CA GLY A 150 2.91 -4.69 -15.99
C GLY A 150 3.90 -5.71 -16.53
N MET A 151 4.43 -5.45 -17.71
CA MET A 151 5.42 -6.29 -18.38
C MET A 151 6.77 -5.61 -18.37
N LYS A 152 7.82 -6.30 -17.94
CA LYS A 152 9.18 -5.77 -17.82
C LYS A 152 9.72 -5.22 -19.14
N ASP A 153 9.41 -5.91 -20.23
CA ASP A 153 9.89 -5.55 -21.57
C ASP A 153 9.18 -4.30 -22.12
N VAL A 154 8.07 -3.86 -21.50
CA VAL A 154 7.35 -2.65 -21.89
C VAL A 154 7.87 -1.44 -21.12
N TYR A 155 7.95 -1.54 -19.80
CA TYR A 155 8.44 -0.46 -18.96
C TYR A 155 8.82 -0.95 -17.56
N ASP A 156 9.96 -0.50 -17.05
CA ASP A 156 10.38 -0.74 -15.67
C ASP A 156 10.10 0.52 -14.81
N PRO A 157 9.07 0.51 -13.95
CA PRO A 157 8.74 1.67 -13.11
C PRO A 157 9.76 1.92 -12.00
N THR A 158 10.70 1.01 -11.78
CA THR A 158 11.76 1.16 -10.79
C THR A 158 13.06 1.70 -11.39
N GLN A 159 13.03 2.07 -12.67
CA GLN A 159 14.17 2.69 -13.34
C GLN A 159 14.58 3.98 -12.62
N GLY A 160 15.87 4.09 -12.28
CA GLY A 160 16.39 5.24 -11.52
C GLY A 160 16.30 5.10 -9.99
N LEU A 161 15.65 4.04 -9.46
CA LEU A 161 15.72 3.71 -8.04
C LEU A 161 16.96 2.88 -7.72
N ASP A 162 17.66 3.27 -6.66
CA ASP A 162 18.82 2.53 -6.13
C ASP A 162 18.33 1.35 -5.27
N LEU A 163 17.77 0.34 -5.93
CA LEU A 163 17.31 -0.88 -5.29
C LEU A 163 18.45 -1.90 -5.24
N SER A 164 18.64 -2.54 -4.09
CA SER A 164 19.60 -3.62 -3.92
C SER A 164 19.25 -4.83 -4.82
N GLU A 165 20.24 -5.68 -5.09
CA GLU A 165 20.02 -6.92 -5.85
C GLU A 165 19.00 -7.84 -5.15
N ASP A 166 19.03 -7.87 -3.82
CA ASP A 166 18.07 -8.63 -3.02
C ASP A 166 16.62 -8.14 -3.22
N VAL A 167 16.40 -6.83 -3.26
CA VAL A 167 15.08 -6.25 -3.58
C VAL A 167 14.68 -6.61 -5.00
N ARG A 168 15.60 -6.49 -5.97
CA ARG A 168 15.31 -6.84 -7.37
C ARG A 168 14.98 -8.33 -7.56
N ALA A 169 15.62 -9.21 -6.78
CA ALA A 169 15.34 -10.65 -6.81
C ALA A 169 13.93 -11.01 -6.28
N ARG A 170 13.32 -10.13 -5.47
CA ARG A 170 11.95 -10.29 -4.93
C ARG A 170 10.87 -9.64 -5.81
N MET A 171 11.25 -9.07 -6.97
CA MET A 171 10.31 -8.45 -7.90
C MET A 171 9.68 -9.48 -8.84
N HIS A 172 8.35 -9.43 -8.94
CA HIS A 172 7.55 -10.27 -9.82
C HIS A 172 6.71 -9.41 -10.76
N TRP A 173 6.80 -9.67 -12.05
CA TRP A 173 6.03 -8.97 -13.08
C TRP A 173 4.77 -9.77 -13.37
N THR A 174 3.61 -9.18 -13.09
CA THR A 174 2.33 -9.92 -13.14
C THR A 174 1.64 -9.86 -14.49
N GLY A 175 2.15 -9.06 -15.44
CA GLY A 175 1.45 -8.76 -16.68
C GLY A 175 0.28 -7.79 -16.48
N TYR A 176 -0.58 -7.70 -17.50
CA TYR A 176 -1.78 -6.86 -17.54
C TYR A 176 -3.05 -7.69 -17.37
#